data_0cffc625b310b42ea4df1c657a4f74da
#
_entry.id   0cffc625b310b42ea4df1c657a4f74da
#
_cell.length_a   1.000
_cell.length_b   1.000
_cell.length_c   1.000
_cell.angle_alpha   90.00
_cell.angle_beta   90.00
_cell.angle_gamma   90.00
#
_symmetry.space_group_name_H-M   'P 1'
#
loop_
_entity.id
_entity.type
_entity.pdbx_description
1 polymer ?
#
loop_
_entity_poly.entity_id
_entity_poly.type
_entity_poly.pdbx_seq_one_letter_code
_entity_poly.pdbx_strand_id
1 'polypeptide(L)'
;MTALLHELRRNPLLWLLVFVPGVFVAQRLDPDAHTRLFVLSVLAIVPLAALLSHATESVAAKTGDTVGGLLNATLGNLTELVIALAALRSGQYMLVKASIAGAIVTNTLFMLGASFLLGGLKHHVQEFNRISARLQASLLFHATIALLVPSVVRVAESGPPSAFTRQLSLGLSVLLIIVYGLGMLFSLKTHRELFAAAEHEGGDEPPWPIGLALATLAGVTVLVALVSEVFVESVQQAAVSFGMTPAFVGFIVVALVGGAAEMASAFSGARKNRLDLSVGIALGSASQIALFVAPLLVLLSYLIGPTPMDLQFWTGAVVMVLISTLTAALVTNGGRSAWFVGVLVLVVYVIFAMTLYLLPPAAE
;
A
#
# COMPACT_ATOMS: atom_id res chain seq x y z
N MET A 1 9.92 -24.30 -12.81
CA MET A 1 8.80 -25.07 -12.21
C MET A 1 9.12 -25.63 -10.83
N THR A 2 10.30 -26.19 -10.60
CA THR A 2 10.73 -26.68 -9.26
C THR A 2 10.80 -25.59 -8.19
N ALA A 3 11.25 -24.36 -8.53
CA ALA A 3 11.33 -23.23 -7.60
C ALA A 3 9.93 -22.78 -7.12
N LEU A 4 8.97 -22.61 -8.02
CA LEU A 4 7.60 -22.24 -7.68
C LEU A 4 6.91 -23.31 -6.82
N LEU A 5 7.10 -24.60 -7.14
CA LEU A 5 6.55 -25.70 -6.35
C LEU A 5 7.19 -25.78 -4.95
N HIS A 6 8.46 -25.44 -4.84
CA HIS A 6 9.15 -25.36 -3.55
C HIS A 6 8.56 -24.23 -2.69
N GLU A 7 8.35 -23.07 -3.29
CA GLU A 7 7.71 -21.91 -2.65
C GLU A 7 6.30 -22.24 -2.16
N LEU A 8 5.46 -22.84 -3.01
CA LEU A 8 4.09 -23.26 -2.66
C LEU A 8 4.04 -24.22 -1.46
N ARG A 9 5.05 -25.08 -1.30
CA ARG A 9 5.12 -26.01 -0.17
C ARG A 9 5.60 -25.36 1.12
N ARG A 10 6.47 -24.35 1.01
CA ARG A 10 7.13 -23.72 2.15
C ARG A 10 6.28 -22.59 2.75
N ASN A 11 5.53 -21.88 1.92
CA ASN A 11 4.73 -20.73 2.33
C ASN A 11 3.24 -21.11 2.42
N PRO A 12 2.68 -21.32 3.65
CA PRO A 12 1.28 -21.70 3.82
C PRO A 12 0.28 -20.65 3.27
N LEU A 13 0.69 -19.38 3.17
CA LEU A 13 -0.13 -18.32 2.62
C LEU A 13 -0.51 -18.62 1.16
N LEU A 14 0.40 -19.26 0.39
CA LEU A 14 0.16 -19.60 -1.00
C LEU A 14 -0.86 -20.74 -1.20
N TRP A 15 -1.22 -21.48 -0.15
CA TRP A 15 -2.30 -22.46 -0.24
C TRP A 15 -3.66 -21.80 -0.48
N LEU A 16 -3.81 -20.53 -0.11
CA LEU A 16 -4.99 -19.74 -0.43
C LEU A 16 -5.17 -19.48 -1.94
N LEU A 17 -4.19 -19.79 -2.80
CA LEU A 17 -4.35 -19.71 -4.25
C LEU A 17 -5.51 -20.57 -4.77
N VAL A 18 -5.98 -21.55 -4.01
CA VAL A 18 -7.19 -22.32 -4.33
C VAL A 18 -8.43 -21.44 -4.45
N PHE A 19 -8.44 -20.27 -3.78
CA PHE A 19 -9.55 -19.34 -3.90
C PHE A 19 -9.55 -18.56 -5.21
N VAL A 20 -8.45 -18.48 -5.95
CA VAL A 20 -8.39 -17.80 -7.24
C VAL A 20 -9.36 -18.42 -8.26
N PRO A 21 -9.29 -19.73 -8.60
CA PRO A 21 -10.32 -20.36 -9.42
C PRO A 21 -11.69 -20.35 -8.73
N GLY A 22 -11.74 -20.40 -7.40
CA GLY A 22 -12.97 -20.33 -6.61
C GLY A 22 -13.77 -19.06 -6.85
N VAL A 23 -13.11 -17.90 -6.98
CA VAL A 23 -13.75 -16.61 -7.32
C VAL A 23 -14.50 -16.72 -8.64
N PHE A 24 -13.84 -17.18 -9.70
CA PHE A 24 -14.44 -17.25 -11.04
C PHE A 24 -15.56 -18.28 -11.14
N VAL A 25 -15.42 -19.41 -10.44
CA VAL A 25 -16.49 -20.42 -10.35
C VAL A 25 -17.69 -19.84 -9.61
N ALA A 26 -17.47 -19.18 -8.46
CA ALA A 26 -18.54 -18.56 -7.69
C ALA A 26 -19.24 -17.45 -8.46
N GLN A 27 -18.50 -16.60 -9.19
CA GLN A 27 -19.07 -15.54 -10.02
C GLN A 27 -19.97 -16.09 -11.14
N ARG A 28 -19.60 -17.25 -11.73
CA ARG A 28 -20.41 -17.88 -12.77
C ARG A 28 -21.66 -18.57 -12.25
N LEU A 29 -21.57 -19.18 -11.05
CA LEU A 29 -22.68 -19.94 -10.47
C LEU A 29 -23.72 -19.04 -9.81
N ASP A 30 -23.27 -17.96 -9.17
CA ASP A 30 -24.12 -17.08 -8.38
C ASP A 30 -23.52 -15.66 -8.36
N PRO A 31 -23.71 -14.89 -9.45
CA PRO A 31 -23.13 -13.55 -9.59
C PRO A 31 -23.68 -12.54 -8.57
N ASP A 32 -24.86 -12.79 -8.01
CA ASP A 32 -25.53 -11.90 -7.06
C ASP A 32 -25.08 -12.16 -5.59
N ALA A 33 -24.26 -13.19 -5.34
CA ALA A 33 -23.73 -13.50 -4.01
C ALA A 33 -22.56 -12.57 -3.62
N HIS A 34 -22.79 -11.27 -3.64
CA HIS A 34 -21.76 -10.25 -3.47
C HIS A 34 -20.89 -10.41 -2.21
N THR A 35 -21.49 -10.76 -1.07
CA THR A 35 -20.74 -11.02 0.18
C THR A 35 -19.75 -12.18 0.02
N ARG A 36 -20.18 -13.28 -0.64
CA ARG A 36 -19.34 -14.44 -0.90
C ARG A 36 -18.23 -14.11 -1.89
N LEU A 37 -18.54 -13.39 -2.97
CA LEU A 37 -17.59 -12.95 -3.98
C LEU A 37 -16.54 -12.03 -3.38
N PHE A 38 -16.95 -11.08 -2.53
CA PHE A 38 -16.05 -10.20 -1.79
C PHE A 38 -15.07 -11.00 -0.92
N VAL A 39 -15.56 -11.91 -0.07
CA VAL A 39 -14.69 -12.70 0.82
C VAL A 39 -13.73 -13.58 0.03
N LEU A 40 -14.20 -14.25 -1.02
CA LEU A 40 -13.35 -15.08 -1.87
C LEU A 40 -12.29 -14.24 -2.59
N SER A 41 -12.64 -13.04 -3.07
CA SER A 41 -11.70 -12.13 -3.73
C SER A 41 -10.61 -11.65 -2.76
N VAL A 42 -10.98 -11.29 -1.53
CA VAL A 42 -10.00 -10.95 -0.47
C VAL A 42 -9.02 -12.11 -0.23
N LEU A 43 -9.54 -13.33 -0.07
CA LEU A 43 -8.71 -14.53 0.16
C LEU A 43 -7.83 -14.89 -1.05
N ALA A 44 -8.26 -14.55 -2.27
CA ALA A 44 -7.50 -14.78 -3.50
C ALA A 44 -6.41 -13.71 -3.72
N ILE A 45 -6.68 -12.43 -3.43
CA ILE A 45 -5.74 -11.33 -3.63
C ILE A 45 -4.51 -11.48 -2.73
N VAL A 46 -4.67 -11.88 -1.47
CA VAL A 46 -3.55 -12.00 -0.50
C VAL A 46 -2.41 -12.91 -1.01
N PRO A 47 -2.64 -14.16 -1.45
CA PRO A 47 -1.55 -15.00 -1.97
C PRO A 47 -1.04 -14.53 -3.34
N LEU A 48 -1.89 -13.91 -4.16
CA LEU A 48 -1.45 -13.30 -5.42
C LEU A 48 -0.51 -12.12 -5.16
N ALA A 49 -0.80 -11.27 -4.18
CA ALA A 49 0.09 -10.19 -3.75
C ALA A 49 1.45 -10.73 -3.27
N ALA A 50 1.46 -11.83 -2.50
CA ALA A 50 2.69 -12.46 -2.05
C ALA A 50 3.54 -12.99 -3.23
N LEU A 51 2.91 -13.64 -4.22
CA LEU A 51 3.60 -14.08 -5.43
C LEU A 51 4.13 -12.91 -6.26
N LEU A 52 3.35 -11.83 -6.35
CA LEU A 52 3.72 -10.62 -7.08
C LEU A 52 4.94 -9.95 -6.47
N SER A 53 4.95 -9.79 -5.13
CA SER A 53 6.09 -9.25 -4.37
C SER A 53 7.35 -10.08 -4.61
N HIS A 54 7.29 -11.41 -4.42
CA HIS A 54 8.43 -12.29 -4.63
C HIS A 54 8.95 -12.29 -6.08
N ALA A 55 8.05 -12.23 -7.06
CA ALA A 55 8.41 -12.12 -8.47
C ALA A 55 9.12 -10.77 -8.76
N THR A 56 8.60 -9.66 -8.23
CA THR A 56 9.19 -8.32 -8.35
C THR A 56 10.59 -8.28 -7.72
N GLU A 57 10.75 -8.78 -6.49
CA GLU A 57 12.04 -8.88 -5.80
C GLU A 57 13.05 -9.73 -6.59
N SER A 58 12.58 -10.85 -7.17
CA SER A 58 13.43 -11.73 -7.99
C SER A 58 13.89 -11.06 -9.29
N VAL A 59 13.04 -10.27 -9.96
CA VAL A 59 13.42 -9.47 -11.13
C VAL A 59 14.40 -8.38 -10.72
N ALA A 60 14.11 -7.66 -9.64
CA ALA A 60 14.95 -6.60 -9.10
C ALA A 60 16.38 -7.11 -8.80
N ALA A 61 16.50 -8.25 -8.09
CA ALA A 61 17.78 -8.86 -7.74
C ALA A 61 18.64 -9.27 -8.97
N LYS A 62 18.02 -9.48 -10.14
CA LYS A 62 18.72 -9.88 -11.38
C LYS A 62 19.06 -8.71 -12.30
N THR A 63 18.54 -7.52 -12.05
CA THR A 63 18.72 -6.34 -12.93
C THR A 63 19.80 -5.36 -12.42
N GLY A 64 20.46 -5.71 -11.31
CA GLY A 64 21.48 -4.88 -10.66
C GLY A 64 20.90 -3.77 -9.79
N ASP A 65 21.73 -3.24 -8.89
CA ASP A 65 21.29 -2.43 -7.76
C ASP A 65 20.45 -1.21 -8.13
N THR A 66 20.88 -0.43 -9.14
CA THR A 66 20.13 0.80 -9.51
C THR A 66 18.82 0.49 -10.22
N VAL A 67 18.84 -0.43 -11.19
CA VAL A 67 17.65 -0.81 -11.96
C VAL A 67 16.73 -1.65 -11.08
N GLY A 68 17.28 -2.56 -10.31
CA GLY A 68 16.53 -3.39 -9.36
C GLY A 68 15.85 -2.57 -8.27
N GLY A 69 16.56 -1.60 -7.69
CA GLY A 69 15.96 -0.67 -6.73
C GLY A 69 14.83 0.16 -7.34
N LEU A 70 14.99 0.64 -8.58
CA LEU A 70 13.92 1.36 -9.30
C LEU A 70 12.70 0.45 -9.56
N LEU A 71 12.94 -0.78 -10.01
CA LEU A 71 11.86 -1.75 -10.25
C LEU A 71 11.13 -2.10 -8.96
N ASN A 72 11.87 -2.40 -7.89
CA ASN A 72 11.27 -2.71 -6.59
C ASN A 72 10.45 -1.53 -6.05
N ALA A 73 10.98 -0.32 -6.12
CA ALA A 73 10.28 0.89 -5.70
C ALA A 73 9.04 1.20 -6.54
N THR A 74 9.03 0.87 -7.83
CA THR A 74 7.90 1.17 -8.72
C THR A 74 6.85 0.05 -8.70
N LEU A 75 7.28 -1.22 -8.63
CA LEU A 75 6.42 -2.39 -8.68
C LEU A 75 6.10 -2.98 -7.31
N GLY A 76 6.73 -2.49 -6.24
CA GLY A 76 6.46 -2.95 -4.87
C GLY A 76 4.99 -2.78 -4.49
N ASN A 77 4.37 -1.67 -4.89
CA ASN A 77 2.95 -1.38 -4.65
C ASN A 77 2.05 -1.73 -5.85
N LEU A 78 2.44 -2.71 -6.67
CA LEU A 78 1.68 -3.05 -7.89
C LEU A 78 0.31 -3.65 -7.57
N THR A 79 0.17 -4.37 -6.47
CA THR A 79 -1.13 -4.91 -6.02
C THR A 79 -2.12 -3.79 -5.73
N GLU A 80 -1.71 -2.81 -4.91
CA GLU A 80 -2.51 -1.63 -4.57
C GLU A 80 -2.87 -0.84 -5.81
N LEU A 81 -1.90 -0.62 -6.70
CA LEU A 81 -2.12 0.08 -7.95
C LEU A 81 -3.17 -0.63 -8.83
N VAL A 82 -3.09 -1.95 -8.98
CA VAL A 82 -4.02 -2.73 -9.81
C VAL A 82 -5.43 -2.74 -9.22
N ILE A 83 -5.58 -2.90 -7.90
CA ILE A 83 -6.88 -2.81 -7.22
C ILE A 83 -7.47 -1.40 -7.41
N ALA A 84 -6.67 -0.37 -7.20
CA ALA A 84 -7.10 1.02 -7.37
C ALA A 84 -7.45 1.35 -8.82
N LEU A 85 -6.76 0.78 -9.81
CA LEU A 85 -7.09 0.92 -11.23
C LEU A 85 -8.43 0.25 -11.59
N ALA A 86 -8.73 -0.92 -11.03
CA ALA A 86 -10.03 -1.57 -11.22
C ALA A 86 -11.17 -0.70 -10.64
N ALA A 87 -10.98 -0.15 -9.44
CA ALA A 87 -11.93 0.75 -8.81
C ALA A 87 -12.08 2.08 -9.59
N LEU A 88 -10.96 2.65 -10.10
CA LEU A 88 -10.95 3.85 -10.92
C LEU A 88 -11.75 3.65 -12.23
N ARG A 89 -11.52 2.54 -12.91
CA ARG A 89 -12.22 2.18 -14.14
C ARG A 89 -13.73 2.03 -13.92
N SER A 90 -14.13 1.51 -12.76
CA SER A 90 -15.53 1.37 -12.34
C SER A 90 -16.14 2.68 -11.79
N GLY A 91 -15.41 3.81 -11.80
CA GLY A 91 -15.86 5.10 -11.28
C GLY A 91 -16.01 5.18 -9.77
N GLN A 92 -15.46 4.23 -9.01
CA GLN A 92 -15.54 4.18 -7.56
C GLN A 92 -14.43 5.05 -6.91
N TYR A 93 -14.46 6.36 -7.18
CA TYR A 93 -13.41 7.29 -6.74
C TYR A 93 -13.26 7.35 -5.21
N MET A 94 -14.37 7.22 -4.47
CA MET A 94 -14.31 7.18 -3.00
C MET A 94 -13.50 5.97 -2.52
N LEU A 95 -13.70 4.80 -3.13
CA LEU A 95 -12.94 3.60 -2.81
C LEU A 95 -11.44 3.77 -3.14
N VAL A 96 -11.12 4.37 -4.31
CA VAL A 96 -9.73 4.68 -4.70
C VAL A 96 -9.07 5.60 -3.68
N LYS A 97 -9.71 6.71 -3.34
CA LYS A 97 -9.17 7.69 -2.38
C LYS A 97 -9.05 7.08 -0.98
N ALA A 98 -10.06 6.30 -0.56
CA ALA A 98 -10.02 5.58 0.71
C ALA A 98 -8.88 4.57 0.77
N SER A 99 -8.64 3.80 -0.31
CA SER A 99 -7.53 2.84 -0.36
C SER A 99 -6.15 3.50 -0.32
N ILE A 100 -5.96 4.63 -1.02
CA ILE A 100 -4.72 5.42 -0.97
C ILE A 100 -4.46 5.92 0.45
N ALA A 101 -5.43 6.62 1.05
CA ALA A 101 -5.28 7.16 2.40
C ALA A 101 -5.10 6.02 3.43
N GLY A 102 -5.88 4.95 3.27
CA GLY A 102 -5.79 3.76 4.11
C GLY A 102 -4.45 3.05 4.02
N ALA A 103 -3.88 2.91 2.82
CA ALA A 103 -2.56 2.29 2.65
C ALA A 103 -1.45 3.12 3.32
N ILE A 104 -1.47 4.46 3.19
CA ILE A 104 -0.52 5.33 3.90
C ILE A 104 -0.65 5.14 5.41
N VAL A 105 -1.87 5.15 5.95
CA VAL A 105 -2.14 4.99 7.39
C VAL A 105 -1.81 3.58 7.88
N THR A 106 -2.17 2.55 7.12
CA THR A 106 -1.88 1.15 7.47
C THR A 106 -0.37 0.91 7.53
N ASN A 107 0.39 1.42 6.57
CA ASN A 107 1.83 1.26 6.56
C ASN A 107 2.52 2.02 7.69
N THR A 108 2.11 3.25 7.95
CA THR A 108 2.73 4.12 8.97
C THR A 108 2.29 3.80 10.40
N LEU A 109 1.10 3.24 10.61
CA LEU A 109 0.60 2.91 11.95
C LEU A 109 0.51 1.40 12.19
N PHE A 110 -0.21 0.65 11.35
CA PHE A 110 -0.41 -0.78 11.60
C PHE A 110 0.86 -1.58 11.35
N MET A 111 1.46 -1.47 10.16
CA MET A 111 2.66 -2.22 9.80
C MET A 111 3.84 -1.83 10.69
N LEU A 112 4.11 -0.53 10.85
CA LEU A 112 5.19 -0.04 11.70
C LEU A 112 4.96 -0.40 13.17
N GLY A 113 3.76 -0.18 13.69
CA GLY A 113 3.40 -0.47 15.09
C GLY A 113 3.46 -1.96 15.41
N ALA A 114 2.94 -2.83 14.52
CA ALA A 114 3.02 -4.27 14.68
C ALA A 114 4.47 -4.77 14.58
N SER A 115 5.29 -4.20 13.70
CA SER A 115 6.73 -4.51 13.63
C SER A 115 7.45 -4.18 14.93
N PHE A 116 7.21 -2.99 15.49
CA PHE A 116 7.78 -2.61 16.78
C PHE A 116 7.31 -3.50 17.93
N LEU A 117 6.03 -3.86 17.94
CA LEU A 117 5.47 -4.76 18.94
C LEU A 117 6.09 -6.16 18.83
N LEU A 118 6.03 -6.79 17.66
CA LEU A 118 6.50 -8.15 17.44
C LEU A 118 8.01 -8.31 17.65
N GLY A 119 8.77 -7.32 17.20
CA GLY A 119 10.22 -7.29 17.37
C GLY A 119 10.60 -7.02 18.83
N GLY A 120 9.99 -6.02 19.45
CA GLY A 120 10.27 -5.63 20.83
C GLY A 120 9.87 -6.67 21.88
N LEU A 121 8.81 -7.45 21.64
CA LEU A 121 8.45 -8.60 22.50
C LEU A 121 9.52 -9.68 22.47
N LYS A 122 10.26 -9.85 21.37
CA LYS A 122 11.29 -10.88 21.23
C LYS A 122 12.69 -10.36 21.61
N HIS A 123 13.01 -9.12 21.27
CA HIS A 123 14.37 -8.57 21.38
C HIS A 123 14.50 -7.40 22.37
N HIS A 124 13.41 -7.05 23.10
CA HIS A 124 13.29 -5.94 24.03
C HIS A 124 13.44 -4.56 23.39
N VAL A 125 14.62 -4.22 22.91
CA VAL A 125 14.93 -2.99 22.17
C VAL A 125 15.62 -3.37 20.87
N GLN A 126 15.18 -2.78 19.78
CA GLN A 126 15.80 -2.94 18.46
C GLN A 126 16.25 -1.58 17.93
N GLU A 127 17.32 -1.57 17.17
CA GLU A 127 17.86 -0.40 16.51
C GLU A 127 17.56 -0.45 15.01
N PHE A 128 17.50 0.71 14.37
CA PHE A 128 17.34 0.88 12.93
C PHE A 128 18.04 2.15 12.44
N ASN A 129 18.30 2.22 11.14
CA ASN A 129 18.96 3.37 10.52
C ASN A 129 18.10 4.64 10.64
N ARG A 130 18.46 5.47 11.62
CA ARG A 130 17.78 6.74 11.90
C ARG A 130 17.80 7.69 10.70
N ILE A 131 18.88 7.73 9.92
CA ILE A 131 19.03 8.67 8.81
C ILE A 131 18.06 8.29 7.69
N SER A 132 18.04 7.03 7.30
CA SER A 132 17.11 6.51 6.29
C SER A 132 15.65 6.71 6.71
N ALA A 133 15.30 6.31 7.94
CA ALA A 133 13.94 6.47 8.47
C ALA A 133 13.49 7.94 8.48
N ARG A 134 14.36 8.86 8.89
CA ARG A 134 14.07 10.29 8.93
C ARG A 134 13.86 10.88 7.52
N LEU A 135 14.67 10.46 6.54
CA LEU A 135 14.52 10.90 5.15
C LEU A 135 13.19 10.42 4.55
N GLN A 136 12.85 9.15 4.75
CA GLN A 136 11.59 8.59 4.27
C GLN A 136 10.37 9.24 4.95
N ALA A 137 10.41 9.44 6.27
CA ALA A 137 9.36 10.15 7.00
C ALA A 137 9.22 11.61 6.54
N SER A 138 10.34 12.27 6.21
CA SER A 138 10.34 13.63 5.65
C SER A 138 9.70 13.67 4.26
N LEU A 139 10.06 12.74 3.36
CA LEU A 139 9.44 12.62 2.03
C LEU A 139 7.94 12.42 2.14
N LEU A 140 7.51 11.49 3.01
CA LEU A 140 6.09 11.22 3.26
C LEU A 140 5.37 12.45 3.81
N PHE A 141 5.98 13.20 4.73
CA PHE A 141 5.38 14.41 5.29
C PHE A 141 5.15 15.47 4.20
N HIS A 142 6.12 15.71 3.30
CA HIS A 142 5.96 16.66 2.20
C HIS A 142 4.90 16.18 1.20
N ALA A 143 4.83 14.89 0.91
CA ALA A 143 3.75 14.32 0.10
C ALA A 143 2.38 14.53 0.76
N THR A 144 2.28 14.34 2.07
CA THR A 144 1.05 14.57 2.85
C THR A 144 0.58 16.01 2.73
N ILE A 145 1.49 17.00 2.74
CA ILE A 145 1.14 18.42 2.50
C ILE A 145 0.52 18.60 1.12
N ALA A 146 1.07 17.97 0.08
CA ALA A 146 0.53 18.06 -1.27
C ALA A 146 -0.86 17.41 -1.40
N LEU A 147 -1.17 16.37 -0.62
CA LEU A 147 -2.51 15.77 -0.57
C LEU A 147 -3.48 16.62 0.28
N LEU A 148 -2.97 17.30 1.31
CA LEU A 148 -3.76 18.14 2.20
C LEU A 148 -4.23 19.44 1.51
N VAL A 149 -3.36 20.09 0.73
CA VAL A 149 -3.65 21.42 0.17
C VAL A 149 -4.91 21.46 -0.70
N PRO A 150 -5.12 20.56 -1.69
CA PRO A 150 -6.35 20.55 -2.48
C PRO A 150 -7.60 20.32 -1.64
N SER A 151 -7.47 19.47 -0.60
CA SER A 151 -8.59 19.11 0.27
C SER A 151 -9.03 20.27 1.18
N VAL A 152 -8.07 21.06 1.68
CA VAL A 152 -8.36 22.27 2.50
C VAL A 152 -8.94 23.39 1.63
N VAL A 153 -8.43 23.59 0.42
CA VAL A 153 -8.96 24.59 -0.51
C VAL A 153 -10.42 24.31 -0.85
N ARG A 154 -10.80 23.04 -1.03
CA ARG A 154 -12.19 22.67 -1.27
C ARG A 154 -13.14 23.05 -0.14
N VAL A 155 -12.73 22.93 1.11
CA VAL A 155 -13.57 23.33 2.26
C VAL A 155 -13.93 24.82 2.19
N ALA A 156 -13.08 25.63 1.56
CA ALA A 156 -13.33 27.06 1.34
C ALA A 156 -14.20 27.35 0.09
N GLU A 157 -14.35 26.38 -0.82
CA GLU A 157 -15.16 26.51 -2.04
C GLU A 157 -16.55 25.87 -1.81
N SER A 158 -17.62 26.65 -1.96
CA SER A 158 -19.00 26.15 -1.92
C SER A 158 -19.42 25.77 -3.34
N GLY A 159 -19.43 24.48 -3.70
CA GLY A 159 -19.89 24.03 -5.03
C GLY A 159 -19.13 22.82 -5.60
N PRO A 160 -19.44 22.42 -6.87
CA PRO A 160 -18.71 21.33 -7.54
C PRO A 160 -17.23 21.69 -7.75
N PRO A 161 -16.32 20.69 -7.92
CA PRO A 161 -14.89 20.96 -8.11
C PRO A 161 -14.64 21.99 -9.21
N SER A 162 -14.00 23.10 -8.84
CA SER A 162 -13.71 24.17 -9.81
C SER A 162 -12.64 23.74 -10.83
N ALA A 163 -12.55 24.45 -11.96
CA ALA A 163 -11.48 24.24 -12.92
C ALA A 163 -10.10 24.43 -12.25
N PHE A 164 -10.01 25.36 -11.29
CA PHE A 164 -8.81 25.59 -10.50
C PHE A 164 -8.39 24.34 -9.70
N THR A 165 -9.30 23.69 -9.01
CA THR A 165 -9.00 22.51 -8.19
C THR A 165 -8.51 21.33 -9.04
N ARG A 166 -9.09 21.13 -10.23
CA ARG A 166 -8.60 20.11 -11.17
C ARG A 166 -7.21 20.42 -11.69
N GLN A 167 -6.94 21.67 -12.07
CA GLN A 167 -5.62 22.10 -12.52
C GLN A 167 -4.58 21.99 -11.40
N LEU A 168 -4.95 22.36 -10.18
CA LEU A 168 -4.09 22.20 -9.01
C LEU A 168 -3.74 20.73 -8.76
N SER A 169 -4.74 19.84 -8.78
CA SER A 169 -4.53 18.39 -8.61
C SER A 169 -3.62 17.81 -9.70
N LEU A 170 -3.81 18.22 -10.95
CA LEU A 170 -2.94 17.81 -12.06
C LEU A 170 -1.50 18.31 -11.86
N GLY A 171 -1.32 19.60 -11.56
CA GLY A 171 0.00 20.20 -11.32
C GLY A 171 0.73 19.54 -10.14
N LEU A 172 0.01 19.30 -9.03
CA LEU A 172 0.57 18.59 -7.88
C LEU A 172 0.93 17.14 -8.22
N SER A 173 0.12 16.44 -9.01
CA SER A 173 0.42 15.06 -9.44
C SER A 173 1.73 15.00 -10.25
N VAL A 174 1.91 15.92 -11.19
CA VAL A 174 3.17 16.02 -11.95
C VAL A 174 4.34 16.35 -11.02
N LEU A 175 4.18 17.32 -10.12
CA LEU A 175 5.21 17.71 -9.14
C LEU A 175 5.62 16.54 -8.24
N LEU A 176 4.65 15.79 -7.72
CA LEU A 176 4.93 14.64 -6.83
C LEU A 176 5.70 13.53 -7.56
N ILE A 177 5.36 13.23 -8.82
CA ILE A 177 6.10 12.26 -9.64
C ILE A 177 7.54 12.75 -9.90
N ILE A 178 7.73 14.04 -10.16
CA ILE A 178 9.08 14.62 -10.30
C ILE A 178 9.87 14.46 -8.99
N VAL A 179 9.25 14.80 -7.85
CA VAL A 179 9.88 14.64 -6.52
C VAL A 179 10.21 13.18 -6.25
N TYR A 180 9.32 12.25 -6.61
CA TYR A 180 9.58 10.82 -6.52
C TYR A 180 10.80 10.40 -7.35
N GLY A 181 10.87 10.82 -8.62
CA GLY A 181 12.02 10.56 -9.49
C GLY A 181 13.34 11.13 -8.95
N LEU A 182 13.30 12.35 -8.39
CA LEU A 182 14.47 12.95 -7.72
C LEU A 182 14.85 12.19 -6.45
N GLY A 183 13.88 11.75 -5.66
CA GLY A 183 14.10 10.89 -4.48
C GLY A 183 14.76 9.56 -4.86
N MET A 184 14.31 8.93 -5.94
CA MET A 184 14.93 7.71 -6.48
C MET A 184 16.38 7.97 -6.95
N LEU A 185 16.61 9.07 -7.67
CA LEU A 185 17.97 9.47 -8.07
C LEU A 185 18.86 9.69 -6.84
N PHE A 186 18.33 10.33 -5.80
CA PHE A 186 19.03 10.58 -4.55
C PHE A 186 19.39 9.27 -3.84
N SER A 187 18.44 8.39 -3.62
CA SER A 187 18.61 7.14 -2.85
C SER A 187 19.42 6.07 -3.59
N LEU A 188 19.24 5.93 -4.92
CA LEU A 188 19.86 4.84 -5.69
C LEU A 188 21.20 5.21 -6.34
N LYS A 189 21.49 6.52 -6.50
CA LYS A 189 22.68 6.94 -7.23
C LYS A 189 23.57 7.90 -6.45
N THR A 190 23.03 9.01 -5.94
CA THR A 190 23.87 10.09 -5.39
C THR A 190 24.26 9.90 -3.93
N HIS A 191 23.43 9.26 -3.11
CA HIS A 191 23.63 9.06 -1.67
C HIS A 191 23.23 7.64 -1.24
N ARG A 192 23.64 6.66 -2.06
CA ARG A 192 23.34 5.25 -1.85
C ARG A 192 23.82 4.74 -0.49
N GLU A 193 24.92 5.27 0.02
CA GLU A 193 25.50 4.89 1.31
C GLU A 193 24.54 5.12 2.50
N LEU A 194 23.60 6.05 2.38
CA LEU A 194 22.61 6.33 3.43
C LEU A 194 21.52 5.25 3.51
N PHE A 195 21.33 4.48 2.45
CA PHE A 195 20.26 3.49 2.29
C PHE A 195 20.78 2.05 2.19
N ALA A 196 22.09 1.86 1.99
CA ALA A 196 22.72 0.56 1.71
C ALA A 196 22.45 -0.50 2.79
N ALA A 197 22.25 -0.11 4.05
CA ALA A 197 21.97 -1.06 5.14
C ALA A 197 20.61 -1.77 4.99
N ALA A 198 19.63 -1.12 4.35
CA ALA A 198 18.30 -1.70 4.13
C ALA A 198 18.26 -2.59 2.86
N GLU A 199 19.11 -2.30 1.88
CA GLU A 199 19.13 -3.03 0.59
C GLU A 199 19.88 -4.37 0.62
N HIS A 200 20.94 -4.49 1.44
CA HIS A 200 21.82 -5.69 1.46
C HIS A 200 21.21 -6.92 2.12
N GLU A 201 20.04 -6.79 2.70
CA GLU A 201 19.35 -7.86 3.37
C GLU A 201 18.08 -8.30 2.61
N GLY A 202 18.20 -8.50 1.30
CA GLY A 202 17.17 -9.18 0.50
C GLY A 202 16.68 -10.45 1.21
N GLY A 203 15.45 -10.86 0.96
CA GLY A 203 14.80 -11.99 1.63
C GLY A 203 15.70 -13.22 1.72
N ASP A 204 15.52 -14.04 2.73
CA ASP A 204 16.28 -15.29 2.98
C ASP A 204 16.17 -16.33 1.83
N GLU A 205 15.47 -16.00 0.76
CA GLU A 205 15.18 -16.90 -0.35
C GLU A 205 15.98 -16.55 -1.60
N PRO A 206 16.54 -17.56 -2.28
CA PRO A 206 17.27 -17.33 -3.51
C PRO A 206 16.32 -16.77 -4.59
N PRO A 207 16.72 -15.72 -5.32
CA PRO A 207 15.87 -15.14 -6.37
C PRO A 207 15.61 -16.15 -7.48
N TRP A 208 14.40 -16.15 -7.99
CA TRP A 208 13.99 -17.04 -9.08
C TRP A 208 14.76 -16.75 -10.38
N PRO A 209 14.85 -17.74 -11.28
CA PRO A 209 15.34 -17.49 -12.65
C PRO A 209 14.53 -16.37 -13.31
N ILE A 210 15.20 -15.46 -14.01
CA ILE A 210 14.59 -14.23 -14.56
C ILE A 210 13.35 -14.53 -15.44
N GLY A 211 13.39 -15.58 -16.25
CA GLY A 211 12.25 -15.98 -17.09
C GLY A 211 11.04 -16.43 -16.28
N LEU A 212 11.25 -17.16 -15.17
CA LEU A 212 10.17 -17.54 -14.26
C LEU A 212 9.61 -16.32 -13.54
N ALA A 213 10.49 -15.44 -13.05
CA ALA A 213 10.09 -14.25 -12.34
C ALA A 213 9.24 -13.31 -13.22
N LEU A 214 9.68 -13.05 -14.47
CA LEU A 214 8.92 -12.23 -15.42
C LEU A 214 7.58 -12.88 -15.83
N ALA A 215 7.57 -14.18 -16.08
CA ALA A 215 6.34 -14.90 -16.42
C ALA A 215 5.34 -14.89 -15.25
N THR A 216 5.82 -15.09 -14.01
CA THR A 216 4.99 -15.00 -12.81
C THR A 216 4.51 -13.57 -12.59
N LEU A 217 5.37 -12.57 -12.70
CA LEU A 217 5.03 -11.16 -12.58
C LEU A 217 3.88 -10.80 -13.53
N ALA A 218 4.02 -11.12 -14.82
CA ALA A 218 3.00 -10.84 -15.82
C ALA A 218 1.69 -11.61 -15.57
N GLY A 219 1.79 -12.92 -15.35
CA GLY A 219 0.62 -13.80 -15.15
C GLY A 219 -0.15 -13.45 -13.88
N VAL A 220 0.56 -13.20 -12.77
CA VAL A 220 -0.06 -12.83 -11.50
C VAL A 220 -0.66 -11.43 -11.57
N THR A 221 -0.02 -10.46 -12.25
CA THR A 221 -0.61 -9.13 -12.46
C THR A 221 -1.97 -9.22 -13.16
N VAL A 222 -2.07 -10.06 -14.20
CA VAL A 222 -3.35 -10.30 -14.89
C VAL A 222 -4.39 -10.94 -13.95
N LEU A 223 -3.97 -11.93 -13.15
CA LEU A 223 -4.89 -12.57 -12.19
C LEU A 223 -5.34 -11.59 -11.11
N VAL A 224 -4.44 -10.76 -10.57
CA VAL A 224 -4.81 -9.69 -9.61
C VAL A 224 -5.82 -8.75 -10.25
N ALA A 225 -5.62 -8.31 -11.50
CA ALA A 225 -6.55 -7.44 -12.20
C ALA A 225 -7.94 -8.07 -12.33
N LEU A 226 -8.03 -9.31 -12.78
CA LEU A 226 -9.30 -10.02 -12.95
C LEU A 226 -10.03 -10.25 -11.61
N VAL A 227 -9.31 -10.64 -10.57
CA VAL A 227 -9.90 -10.81 -9.22
C VAL A 227 -10.31 -9.46 -8.63
N SER A 228 -9.55 -8.39 -8.90
CA SER A 228 -9.87 -7.05 -8.43
C SER A 228 -11.14 -6.49 -9.09
N GLU A 229 -11.45 -6.83 -10.33
CA GLU A 229 -12.74 -6.48 -10.96
C GLU A 229 -13.91 -7.11 -10.18
N VAL A 230 -13.85 -8.42 -9.88
CA VAL A 230 -14.88 -9.09 -9.05
C VAL A 230 -14.98 -8.50 -7.66
N PHE A 231 -13.83 -8.19 -7.04
CA PHE A 231 -13.77 -7.53 -5.73
C PHE A 231 -14.49 -6.17 -5.76
N VAL A 232 -14.18 -5.32 -6.74
CA VAL A 232 -14.74 -3.96 -6.86
C VAL A 232 -16.23 -4.00 -7.15
N GLU A 233 -16.71 -4.94 -7.97
CA GLU A 233 -18.15 -5.15 -8.24
C GLU A 233 -18.92 -5.56 -6.99
N SER A 234 -18.30 -6.37 -6.13
CA SER A 234 -18.98 -6.95 -4.95
C SER A 234 -18.84 -6.10 -3.69
N VAL A 235 -17.86 -5.20 -3.62
CA VAL A 235 -17.44 -4.52 -2.38
C VAL A 235 -18.53 -3.65 -1.74
N GLN A 236 -19.32 -2.92 -2.52
CA GLN A 236 -20.33 -2.01 -1.98
C GLN A 236 -21.47 -2.75 -1.26
N GLN A 237 -21.98 -3.81 -1.90
CA GLN A 237 -23.08 -4.60 -1.32
C GLN A 237 -22.58 -5.48 -0.16
N ALA A 238 -21.36 -6.01 -0.26
CA ALA A 238 -20.73 -6.70 0.85
C ALA A 238 -20.53 -5.76 2.06
N ALA A 239 -20.10 -4.53 1.84
CA ALA A 239 -19.95 -3.54 2.89
C ALA A 239 -21.27 -3.29 3.64
N VAL A 240 -22.36 -3.08 2.91
CA VAL A 240 -23.70 -2.92 3.49
C VAL A 240 -24.10 -4.16 4.32
N SER A 241 -23.86 -5.37 3.78
CA SER A 241 -24.20 -6.63 4.46
C SER A 241 -23.43 -6.81 5.78
N PHE A 242 -22.21 -6.29 5.87
CA PHE A 242 -21.38 -6.32 7.08
C PHE A 242 -21.56 -5.08 7.98
N GLY A 243 -22.45 -4.15 7.64
CA GLY A 243 -22.61 -2.89 8.36
C GLY A 243 -21.39 -1.96 8.26
N MET A 244 -20.57 -2.14 7.23
CA MET A 244 -19.38 -1.32 6.97
C MET A 244 -19.69 -0.23 5.94
N THR A 245 -18.96 0.88 6.02
CA THR A 245 -19.02 1.93 4.99
C THR A 245 -18.02 1.68 3.86
N PRO A 246 -18.26 2.17 2.64
CA PRO A 246 -17.28 2.11 1.56
C PRO A 246 -15.93 2.74 1.95
N ALA A 247 -15.96 3.81 2.76
CA ALA A 247 -14.76 4.44 3.29
C ALA A 247 -13.99 3.51 4.23
N PHE A 248 -14.66 2.83 5.16
CA PHE A 248 -14.03 1.83 6.04
C PHE A 248 -13.42 0.69 5.23
N VAL A 249 -14.15 0.15 4.24
CA VAL A 249 -13.65 -0.96 3.42
C VAL A 249 -12.41 -0.52 2.63
N GLY A 250 -12.44 0.62 1.96
CA GLY A 250 -11.27 1.12 1.23
C GLY A 250 -10.10 1.40 2.17
N PHE A 251 -10.34 2.11 3.24
CA PHE A 251 -9.31 2.58 4.17
C PHE A 251 -8.66 1.46 5.01
N ILE A 252 -9.44 0.46 5.42
CA ILE A 252 -8.98 -0.62 6.29
C ILE A 252 -8.81 -1.92 5.50
N VAL A 253 -9.88 -2.43 4.86
CA VAL A 253 -9.85 -3.77 4.27
C VAL A 253 -8.96 -3.81 3.03
N VAL A 254 -9.16 -2.88 2.08
CA VAL A 254 -8.36 -2.84 0.85
C VAL A 254 -6.88 -2.60 1.16
N ALA A 255 -6.59 -1.68 2.09
CA ALA A 255 -5.21 -1.39 2.50
C ALA A 255 -4.51 -2.59 3.16
N LEU A 256 -5.21 -3.33 4.02
CA LEU A 256 -4.65 -4.55 4.64
C LEU A 256 -4.45 -5.67 3.61
N VAL A 257 -5.36 -5.82 2.67
CA VAL A 257 -5.29 -6.87 1.64
C VAL A 257 -4.20 -6.55 0.63
N GLY A 258 -4.13 -5.30 0.13
CA GLY A 258 -3.11 -4.86 -0.80
C GLY A 258 -1.71 -4.99 -0.22
N GLY A 259 -1.49 -4.46 0.98
CA GLY A 259 -0.19 -4.48 1.68
C GLY A 259 0.16 -5.80 2.40
N ALA A 260 -0.62 -6.87 2.23
CA ALA A 260 -0.44 -8.12 3.00
C ALA A 260 0.95 -8.74 2.84
N ALA A 261 1.51 -8.71 1.63
CA ALA A 261 2.85 -9.24 1.34
C ALA A 261 3.96 -8.43 2.01
N GLU A 262 3.87 -7.10 1.91
CA GLU A 262 4.81 -6.18 2.56
C GLU A 262 4.75 -6.31 4.09
N MET A 263 3.55 -6.42 4.65
CA MET A 263 3.36 -6.68 6.09
C MET A 263 4.01 -7.98 6.54
N ALA A 264 3.86 -9.07 5.77
CA ALA A 264 4.48 -10.34 6.09
C ALA A 264 6.01 -10.22 6.13
N SER A 265 6.60 -9.52 5.15
CA SER A 265 8.05 -9.25 5.09
C SER A 265 8.51 -8.35 6.24
N ALA A 266 7.78 -7.28 6.55
CA ALA A 266 8.09 -6.37 7.64
C ALA A 266 8.03 -7.08 9.01
N PHE A 267 7.00 -7.89 9.26
CA PHE A 267 6.86 -8.64 10.51
C PHE A 267 7.92 -9.73 10.67
N SER A 268 8.28 -10.40 9.56
CA SER A 268 9.38 -11.36 9.53
C SER A 268 10.71 -10.68 9.87
N GLY A 269 10.99 -9.52 9.26
CA GLY A 269 12.18 -8.71 9.53
C GLY A 269 12.30 -8.33 11.01
N ALA A 270 11.24 -7.77 11.60
CA ALA A 270 11.21 -7.40 13.01
C ALA A 270 11.49 -8.58 13.95
N ARG A 271 10.88 -9.75 13.68
CA ARG A 271 11.10 -10.98 14.45
C ARG A 271 12.52 -11.54 14.33
N LYS A 272 13.22 -11.24 13.25
CA LYS A 272 14.62 -11.65 13.00
C LYS A 272 15.65 -10.60 13.43
N ASN A 273 15.24 -9.60 14.19
CA ASN A 273 16.08 -8.47 14.63
C ASN A 273 16.61 -7.61 13.46
N ARG A 274 15.81 -7.50 12.39
CA ARG A 274 16.11 -6.70 11.19
C ARG A 274 15.09 -5.56 11.08
N LEU A 275 15.06 -4.70 12.10
CA LEU A 275 14.08 -3.62 12.19
C LEU A 275 14.29 -2.54 11.11
N ASP A 276 15.52 -2.39 10.59
CA ASP A 276 15.82 -1.56 9.41
C ASP A 276 14.93 -1.92 8.23
N LEU A 277 14.82 -3.22 7.92
CA LEU A 277 13.98 -3.72 6.85
C LEU A 277 12.51 -3.38 7.10
N SER A 278 12.01 -3.61 8.31
CA SER A 278 10.61 -3.36 8.67
C SER A 278 10.23 -1.88 8.56
N VAL A 279 11.08 -1.00 9.09
CA VAL A 279 10.89 0.46 9.02
C VAL A 279 11.02 0.95 7.59
N GLY A 280 12.00 0.41 6.83
CA GLY A 280 12.21 0.72 5.43
C GLY A 280 11.02 0.38 4.56
N ILE A 281 10.44 -0.83 4.73
CA ILE A 281 9.22 -1.25 4.02
C ILE A 281 8.06 -0.32 4.39
N ALA A 282 7.78 -0.11 5.68
CA ALA A 282 6.62 0.64 6.14
C ALA A 282 6.64 2.11 5.66
N LEU A 283 7.74 2.82 5.87
CA LEU A 283 7.85 4.22 5.46
C LEU A 283 8.08 4.37 3.95
N GLY A 284 8.82 3.44 3.34
CA GLY A 284 9.08 3.42 1.91
C GLY A 284 7.79 3.23 1.12
N SER A 285 7.01 2.21 1.42
CA SER A 285 5.73 1.94 0.75
C SER A 285 4.75 3.11 0.95
N ALA A 286 4.59 3.64 2.18
CA ALA A 286 3.74 4.81 2.42
C ALA A 286 4.16 6.01 1.55
N SER A 287 5.47 6.28 1.44
CA SER A 287 6.01 7.37 0.60
C SER A 287 5.77 7.14 -0.88
N GLN A 288 5.94 5.90 -1.36
CA GLN A 288 5.69 5.53 -2.76
C GLN A 288 4.22 5.67 -3.13
N ILE A 289 3.31 5.25 -2.23
CA ILE A 289 1.87 5.43 -2.44
C ILE A 289 1.52 6.90 -2.56
N ALA A 290 2.05 7.76 -1.69
CA ALA A 290 1.75 9.18 -1.69
C ALA A 290 2.41 9.95 -2.85
N LEU A 291 3.66 9.62 -3.20
CA LEU A 291 4.45 10.35 -4.21
C LEU A 291 4.29 9.80 -5.63
N PHE A 292 3.91 8.53 -5.79
CA PHE A 292 3.85 7.87 -7.08
C PHE A 292 2.47 7.29 -7.38
N VAL A 293 1.92 6.38 -6.55
CA VAL A 293 0.67 5.68 -6.86
C VAL A 293 -0.51 6.65 -6.94
N ALA A 294 -0.70 7.51 -5.94
CA ALA A 294 -1.80 8.47 -5.91
C ALA A 294 -1.75 9.46 -7.09
N PRO A 295 -0.61 10.14 -7.38
CA PRO A 295 -0.50 11.00 -8.55
C PRO A 295 -0.65 10.26 -9.87
N LEU A 296 -0.12 9.05 -9.99
CA LEU A 296 -0.26 8.22 -11.19
C LEU A 296 -1.73 7.89 -11.48
N LEU A 297 -2.51 7.54 -10.45
CA LEU A 297 -3.95 7.29 -10.58
C LEU A 297 -4.70 8.55 -11.04
N VAL A 298 -4.33 9.74 -10.56
CA VAL A 298 -4.90 11.00 -11.06
C VAL A 298 -4.60 11.17 -12.53
N LEU A 299 -3.34 10.98 -12.98
CA LEU A 299 -2.98 11.11 -14.39
C LEU A 299 -3.67 10.06 -15.27
N LEU A 300 -3.71 8.80 -14.82
CA LEU A 300 -4.37 7.71 -15.55
C LEU A 300 -5.89 7.88 -15.60
N SER A 301 -6.51 8.57 -14.65
CA SER A 301 -7.95 8.81 -14.65
C SER A 301 -8.43 9.60 -15.88
N TYR A 302 -7.57 10.43 -16.47
CA TYR A 302 -7.85 11.14 -17.71
C TYR A 302 -7.96 10.21 -18.93
N LEU A 303 -7.40 8.99 -18.85
CA LEU A 303 -7.36 8.04 -19.96
C LEU A 303 -8.35 6.89 -19.77
N ILE A 304 -8.51 6.39 -18.54
CA ILE A 304 -9.24 5.15 -18.26
C ILE A 304 -10.44 5.33 -17.32
N GLY A 305 -10.53 6.44 -16.60
CA GLY A 305 -11.65 6.74 -15.71
C GLY A 305 -12.85 7.31 -16.48
N PRO A 306 -14.09 7.12 -15.98
CA PRO A 306 -15.27 7.78 -16.55
C PRO A 306 -15.20 9.31 -16.45
N THR A 307 -14.55 9.84 -15.42
CA THR A 307 -14.24 11.27 -15.26
C THR A 307 -12.84 11.42 -14.66
N PRO A 308 -12.16 12.57 -14.85
CA PRO A 308 -10.88 12.81 -14.19
C PRO A 308 -10.99 12.83 -12.66
N MET A 309 -10.11 12.09 -11.99
CA MET A 309 -9.97 12.10 -10.54
C MET A 309 -9.11 13.28 -10.07
N ASP A 310 -9.42 13.83 -8.91
CA ASP A 310 -8.63 14.86 -8.24
C ASP A 310 -7.92 14.31 -6.98
N LEU A 311 -6.99 15.11 -6.42
CA LEU A 311 -6.29 14.82 -5.15
C LEU A 311 -7.07 15.34 -3.93
N GLN A 312 -8.36 15.58 -4.03
CA GLN A 312 -9.17 15.98 -2.89
C GLN A 312 -9.65 14.75 -2.11
N PHE A 313 -9.24 14.67 -0.89
CA PHE A 313 -9.70 13.66 0.07
C PHE A 313 -10.73 14.30 1.00
N TRP A 314 -11.63 13.49 1.59
CA TRP A 314 -12.51 14.00 2.63
C TRP A 314 -11.69 14.40 3.88
N THR A 315 -12.18 15.38 4.61
CA THR A 315 -11.47 16.00 5.74
C THR A 315 -10.97 14.98 6.77
N GLY A 316 -11.75 13.95 7.08
CA GLY A 316 -11.35 12.89 8.01
C GLY A 316 -10.12 12.12 7.53
N ALA A 317 -10.06 11.75 6.23
CA ALA A 317 -8.90 11.05 5.68
C ALA A 317 -7.63 11.91 5.75
N VAL A 318 -7.75 13.19 5.40
CA VAL A 318 -6.61 14.12 5.44
C VAL A 318 -6.06 14.25 6.86
N VAL A 319 -6.92 14.40 7.86
CA VAL A 319 -6.53 14.48 9.27
C VAL A 319 -5.87 13.17 9.71
N MET A 320 -6.45 12.03 9.37
CA MET A 320 -5.89 10.71 9.71
C MET A 320 -4.52 10.48 9.07
N VAL A 321 -4.35 10.83 7.79
CA VAL A 321 -3.05 10.74 7.09
C VAL A 321 -2.02 11.67 7.72
N LEU A 322 -2.39 12.92 8.07
CA LEU A 322 -1.48 13.85 8.72
C LEU A 322 -1.05 13.34 10.10
N ILE A 323 -1.99 12.88 10.94
CA ILE A 323 -1.68 12.34 12.27
C ILE A 323 -0.80 11.09 12.14
N SER A 324 -1.10 10.19 11.20
CA SER A 324 -0.31 8.98 10.99
C SER A 324 1.14 9.29 10.57
N THR A 325 1.31 10.24 9.65
CA THR A 325 2.61 10.68 9.18
C THR A 325 3.43 11.35 10.30
N LEU A 326 2.80 12.21 11.09
CA LEU A 326 3.45 12.83 12.25
C LEU A 326 3.81 11.79 13.31
N THR A 327 2.91 10.83 13.59
CA THR A 327 3.18 9.73 14.54
C THR A 327 4.39 8.92 14.07
N ALA A 328 4.41 8.51 12.80
CA ALA A 328 5.55 7.78 12.23
C ALA A 328 6.85 8.57 12.33
N ALA A 329 6.85 9.87 11.99
CA ALA A 329 8.03 10.73 12.09
C ALA A 329 8.53 10.86 13.53
N LEU A 330 7.63 10.98 14.52
CA LEU A 330 7.99 11.08 15.94
C LEU A 330 8.60 9.77 16.45
N VAL A 331 7.98 8.63 16.20
CA VAL A 331 8.44 7.34 16.75
C VAL A 331 9.70 6.80 16.07
N THR A 332 9.97 7.21 14.83
CA THR A 332 11.18 6.80 14.11
C THR A 332 12.37 7.74 14.28
N ASN A 333 12.17 8.92 14.87
CA ASN A 333 13.25 9.91 15.04
C ASN A 333 14.40 9.43 15.96
N GLY A 334 14.11 8.49 16.87
CA GLY A 334 15.11 7.99 17.84
C GLY A 334 16.09 6.95 17.29
N GLY A 335 15.78 6.27 16.18
CA GLY A 335 16.56 5.14 15.66
C GLY A 335 16.49 3.87 16.52
N ARG A 336 15.60 3.84 17.51
CA ARG A 336 15.38 2.71 18.44
C ARG A 336 13.90 2.53 18.70
N SER A 337 13.46 1.30 18.90
CA SER A 337 12.10 0.99 19.33
C SER A 337 12.04 -0.16 20.32
N ALA A 338 10.99 -0.14 21.14
CA ALA A 338 10.62 -1.18 22.08
C ALA A 338 9.12 -1.53 21.87
N TRP A 339 8.69 -2.70 22.39
CA TRP A 339 7.33 -3.20 22.16
C TRP A 339 6.22 -2.22 22.52
N PHE A 340 6.38 -1.41 23.58
CA PHE A 340 5.34 -0.47 24.03
C PHE A 340 5.12 0.68 23.05
N VAL A 341 6.17 1.13 22.34
CA VAL A 341 6.02 2.10 21.25
C VAL A 341 5.13 1.54 20.16
N GLY A 342 5.29 0.23 19.83
CA GLY A 342 4.41 -0.46 18.90
C GLY A 342 2.95 -0.46 19.34
N VAL A 343 2.69 -0.70 20.64
CA VAL A 343 1.32 -0.62 21.20
C VAL A 343 0.73 0.78 21.02
N LEU A 344 1.48 1.84 21.35
CA LEU A 344 0.99 3.21 21.22
C LEU A 344 0.62 3.55 19.76
N VAL A 345 1.44 3.14 18.81
CA VAL A 345 1.18 3.34 17.38
C VAL A 345 -0.05 2.56 16.92
N LEU A 346 -0.19 1.31 17.35
CA LEU A 346 -1.37 0.47 17.04
C LEU A 346 -2.66 1.03 17.64
N VAL A 347 -2.62 1.62 18.82
CA VAL A 347 -3.79 2.27 19.44
C VAL A 347 -4.32 3.40 18.55
N VAL A 348 -3.43 4.21 17.94
CA VAL A 348 -3.87 5.26 16.99
C VAL A 348 -4.57 4.64 15.78
N TYR A 349 -4.03 3.55 15.22
CA TYR A 349 -4.67 2.84 14.12
C TYR A 349 -6.06 2.31 14.48
N VAL A 350 -6.20 1.70 15.66
CA VAL A 350 -7.49 1.19 16.16
C VAL A 350 -8.49 2.31 16.36
N ILE A 351 -8.08 3.46 16.90
CA ILE A 351 -8.93 4.64 17.03
C ILE A 351 -9.47 5.06 15.64
N PHE A 352 -8.62 5.11 14.61
CA PHE A 352 -9.07 5.45 13.26
C PHE A 352 -10.02 4.41 12.67
N ALA A 353 -9.71 3.12 12.84
CA ALA A 353 -10.59 2.04 12.39
C ALA A 353 -11.96 2.11 13.07
N MET A 354 -12.01 2.31 14.38
CA MET A 354 -13.26 2.50 15.14
C MET A 354 -14.02 3.75 14.67
N THR A 355 -13.33 4.86 14.45
CA THR A 355 -13.93 6.10 13.96
C THR A 355 -14.60 5.91 12.61
N LEU A 356 -13.90 5.27 11.64
CA LEU A 356 -14.45 5.01 10.32
C LEU A 356 -15.59 3.99 10.31
N TYR A 357 -15.59 3.05 11.26
CA TYR A 357 -16.67 2.07 11.40
C TYR A 357 -17.93 2.69 11.99
N LEU A 358 -17.77 3.52 13.04
CA LEU A 358 -18.89 4.08 13.82
C LEU A 358 -19.45 5.40 13.24
N LEU A 359 -18.60 6.20 12.61
CA LEU A 359 -18.95 7.49 12.01
C LEU A 359 -18.56 7.49 10.53
N PRO A 360 -19.41 6.95 9.66
CA PRO A 360 -19.15 6.99 8.23
C PRO A 360 -19.04 8.45 7.76
N PRO A 361 -18.12 8.77 6.83
CA PRO A 361 -18.10 10.07 6.21
C PRO A 361 -19.47 10.37 5.60
N ALA A 362 -19.96 11.59 5.77
CA ALA A 362 -21.17 12.04 5.10
C ALA A 362 -21.01 11.81 3.60
N ALA A 363 -22.02 11.23 2.95
CA ALA A 363 -22.04 11.10 1.51
C ALA A 363 -21.98 12.52 0.92
N GLU A 364 -20.86 12.86 0.23
CA GLU A 364 -20.69 14.10 -0.50
C GLU A 364 -21.35 14.01 -1.87
#